data_af8bd6e4442c6f873752738166edf209
#
_entry.id   af8bd6e4442c6f873752738166edf209
#
_cell.length_a   1.000
_cell.length_b   1.000
_cell.length_c   1.000
_cell.angle_alpha   90.00
_cell.angle_beta   90.00
_cell.angle_gamma   90.00
#
_symmetry.space_group_name_H-M   'P 1'
#
loop_
_entity.id
_entity.type
_entity.pdbx_description
1 polymer ?
#
loop_
_entity_poly.entity_id
_entity_poly.type
_entity_poly.pdbx_seq_one_letter_code
_entity_poly.pdbx_strand_id
1 'polypeptide(L)'
;GKVRVWTMEVGFNNDNEAGIRTISGLVDGQKVTSEWNLTEAKNVGRSNATTAKTQAEFEAQAEWTKNVDKEYFVDIKAIDSYTAFKPMLAHDFTKTPVTSGYTQPKLDGIRMVVNTRGLYSRSNKEIVAVPHIAEALAEFIKDHPTVTLDGELYNHELKDNFQKITSLVRKTVNLGADELAESKELV
;
A
#
# COMPACT_ATOMS: atom_id res chain seq x y z
N GLY A 1 -3.84 18.80 -13.96
CA GLY A 1 -2.37 18.59 -14.06
C GLY A 1 -2.02 17.83 -15.33
N LYS A 2 -0.73 17.72 -15.66
CA LYS A 2 -0.26 16.94 -16.83
C LYS A 2 -0.15 15.47 -16.44
N VAL A 3 -0.77 14.58 -17.22
CA VAL A 3 -0.72 13.15 -16.99
C VAL A 3 0.64 12.59 -17.38
N ARG A 4 1.22 11.74 -16.54
CA ARG A 4 2.46 11.01 -16.80
C ARG A 4 2.15 9.53 -17.04
N VAL A 5 2.94 8.92 -17.89
CA VAL A 5 2.95 7.47 -18.12
C VAL A 5 4.24 6.87 -17.58
N TRP A 6 4.14 5.68 -17.05
CA TRP A 6 5.25 4.85 -16.61
C TRP A 6 5.00 3.42 -17.11
N THR A 7 5.99 2.84 -17.74
CA THR A 7 5.93 1.48 -18.29
C THR A 7 7.13 0.69 -17.79
N MET A 8 6.92 -0.55 -17.41
CA MET A 8 7.98 -1.51 -17.10
C MET A 8 8.15 -2.46 -18.28
N GLU A 9 9.37 -2.62 -18.74
CA GLU A 9 9.73 -3.58 -19.77
C GLU A 9 10.61 -4.69 -19.20
N VAL A 10 10.37 -5.90 -19.64
CA VAL A 10 11.22 -7.09 -19.44
C VAL A 10 11.84 -7.45 -20.77
N GLY A 11 13.14 -7.67 -20.81
CA GLY A 11 13.84 -7.99 -22.05
C GLY A 11 15.28 -8.37 -21.84
N PHE A 12 16.05 -8.18 -22.89
CA PHE A 12 17.48 -8.49 -22.91
C PHE A 12 18.24 -7.24 -23.36
N ASN A 13 19.42 -7.02 -22.79
CA ASN A 13 20.36 -6.02 -23.25
C ASN A 13 21.08 -6.50 -24.55
N ASN A 14 22.01 -5.70 -25.04
CA ASN A 14 22.78 -6.01 -26.26
C ASN A 14 23.69 -7.24 -26.09
N ASP A 15 24.04 -7.60 -24.87
CA ASP A 15 24.88 -8.76 -24.53
C ASP A 15 24.04 -10.02 -24.26
N ASN A 16 22.72 -9.96 -24.57
CA ASN A 16 21.75 -11.04 -24.33
C ASN A 16 21.58 -11.41 -22.86
N GLU A 17 21.75 -10.44 -21.95
CA GLU A 17 21.51 -10.60 -20.51
C GLU A 17 20.09 -10.08 -20.17
N ALA A 18 19.33 -10.91 -19.43
CA ALA A 18 17.96 -10.57 -19.05
C ALA A 18 17.92 -9.46 -18.01
N GLY A 19 16.93 -8.58 -18.13
CA GLY A 19 16.76 -7.47 -17.20
C GLY A 19 15.41 -6.78 -17.34
N ILE A 20 15.25 -5.74 -16.54
CA ILE A 20 14.09 -4.85 -16.55
C ILE A 20 14.54 -3.43 -16.82
N ARG A 21 13.69 -2.63 -17.46
CA ARG A 21 13.89 -1.17 -17.59
C ARG A 21 12.57 -0.44 -17.55
N THR A 22 12.64 0.87 -17.31
CA THR A 22 11.45 1.73 -17.26
C THR A 22 11.45 2.74 -18.39
N ILE A 23 10.24 3.03 -18.88
CA ILE A 23 10.00 4.15 -19.80
C ILE A 23 9.00 5.08 -19.11
N SER A 24 9.36 6.33 -18.94
CA SER A 24 8.49 7.29 -18.26
C SER A 24 8.54 8.67 -18.88
N GLY A 25 7.44 9.41 -18.75
CA GLY A 25 7.34 10.77 -19.27
C GLY A 25 5.92 11.29 -19.27
N LEU A 26 5.68 12.44 -19.87
CA LEU A 26 4.33 12.94 -20.09
C LEU A 26 3.64 12.11 -21.19
N VAL A 27 2.32 11.92 -21.09
CA VAL A 27 1.55 11.16 -22.09
C VAL A 27 1.80 11.71 -23.50
N ASP A 28 1.71 13.01 -23.68
CA ASP A 28 1.88 13.70 -24.96
C ASP A 28 3.28 14.33 -25.09
N GLY A 29 4.27 13.87 -24.34
CA GLY A 29 5.61 14.42 -24.32
C GLY A 29 6.71 13.39 -24.56
N GLN A 30 7.93 13.85 -24.47
CA GLN A 30 9.12 13.01 -24.58
C GLN A 30 9.13 11.97 -23.45
N LYS A 31 9.49 10.73 -23.79
CA LYS A 31 9.71 9.63 -22.86
C LYS A 31 11.20 9.47 -22.60
N VAL A 32 11.53 9.13 -21.38
CA VAL A 32 12.89 8.75 -20.96
C VAL A 32 12.89 7.25 -20.68
N THR A 33 13.83 6.54 -21.33
CA THR A 33 14.05 5.12 -21.09
C THR A 33 15.28 4.99 -20.20
N SER A 34 15.16 4.19 -19.13
CA SER A 34 16.29 3.87 -18.26
C SER A 34 17.24 2.86 -18.92
N GLU A 35 18.46 2.77 -18.41
CA GLU A 35 19.32 1.62 -18.67
C GLU A 35 18.67 0.33 -18.16
N TRP A 36 19.15 -0.82 -18.67
CA TRP A 36 18.74 -2.13 -18.21
C TRP A 36 19.27 -2.39 -16.79
N ASN A 37 18.38 -2.75 -15.88
CA ASN A 37 18.72 -3.33 -14.60
C ASN A 37 18.74 -4.86 -14.79
N LEU A 38 19.93 -5.43 -14.83
CA LEU A 38 20.14 -6.84 -15.12
C LEU A 38 19.69 -7.71 -13.94
N THR A 39 19.18 -8.87 -14.27
CA THR A 39 18.70 -9.85 -13.29
C THR A 39 19.46 -11.17 -13.44
N GLU A 40 19.64 -11.85 -12.31
CA GLU A 40 20.32 -13.14 -12.26
C GLU A 40 19.34 -14.24 -11.82
N ALA A 41 19.67 -15.49 -12.15
CA ALA A 41 18.94 -16.64 -11.66
C ALA A 41 19.01 -16.72 -10.11
N LYS A 42 17.90 -17.01 -9.45
CA LYS A 42 17.85 -17.17 -7.99
C LYS A 42 17.41 -18.58 -7.60
N ASN A 43 17.77 -18.99 -6.38
CA ASN A 43 17.40 -20.27 -5.78
C ASN A 43 17.78 -21.49 -6.62
N VAL A 44 18.88 -21.44 -7.36
CA VAL A 44 19.34 -22.54 -8.22
C VAL A 44 19.42 -23.84 -7.44
N GLY A 45 18.85 -24.92 -8.00
CA GLY A 45 18.79 -26.24 -7.34
C GLY A 45 17.66 -26.42 -6.32
N ARG A 46 16.78 -25.42 -6.14
CA ARG A 46 15.60 -25.52 -5.26
C ARG A 46 14.31 -25.59 -6.09
N SER A 47 13.22 -26.01 -5.46
CA SER A 47 11.89 -26.09 -6.10
C SER A 47 11.36 -24.76 -6.62
N ASN A 48 11.83 -23.64 -6.05
CA ASN A 48 11.51 -22.29 -6.46
C ASN A 48 12.63 -21.60 -7.24
N ALA A 49 13.46 -22.37 -7.95
CA ALA A 49 14.51 -21.84 -8.79
C ALA A 49 13.93 -20.98 -9.94
N THR A 50 14.59 -19.88 -10.23
CA THR A 50 14.29 -19.00 -11.36
C THR A 50 15.44 -18.94 -12.33
N THR A 51 15.15 -18.73 -13.61
CA THR A 51 16.13 -18.26 -14.59
C THR A 51 16.27 -16.74 -14.49
N ALA A 52 17.30 -16.15 -15.09
CA ALA A 52 17.44 -14.71 -15.14
C ALA A 52 16.18 -14.03 -15.76
N LYS A 53 15.62 -14.61 -16.82
CA LYS A 53 14.38 -14.10 -17.45
C LYS A 53 13.17 -14.17 -16.51
N THR A 54 12.89 -15.32 -15.92
CA THR A 54 11.74 -15.47 -15.01
C THR A 54 11.91 -14.64 -13.75
N GLN A 55 13.14 -14.41 -13.30
CA GLN A 55 13.43 -13.48 -12.21
C GLN A 55 13.12 -12.03 -12.62
N ALA A 56 13.48 -11.62 -13.83
CA ALA A 56 13.12 -10.30 -14.38
C ALA A 56 11.60 -10.11 -14.42
N GLU A 57 10.84 -11.14 -14.86
CA GLU A 57 9.37 -11.10 -14.87
C GLU A 57 8.79 -10.92 -13.46
N PHE A 58 9.31 -11.61 -12.47
CA PHE A 58 8.86 -11.46 -11.08
C PHE A 58 9.20 -10.08 -10.50
N GLU A 59 10.39 -9.56 -10.76
CA GLU A 59 10.81 -8.25 -10.29
C GLU A 59 10.02 -7.13 -10.97
N ALA A 60 9.76 -7.25 -12.28
CA ALA A 60 8.91 -6.32 -13.00
C ALA A 60 7.48 -6.29 -12.46
N GLN A 61 6.89 -7.47 -12.22
CA GLN A 61 5.56 -7.58 -11.66
C GLN A 61 5.48 -6.98 -10.24
N ALA A 62 6.49 -7.23 -9.40
CA ALA A 62 6.54 -6.69 -8.06
C ALA A 62 6.64 -5.15 -8.06
N GLU A 63 7.50 -4.59 -8.92
CA GLU A 63 7.65 -3.13 -9.03
C GLU A 63 6.42 -2.47 -9.65
N TRP A 64 5.79 -3.12 -10.64
CA TRP A 64 4.54 -2.66 -11.23
C TRP A 64 3.43 -2.60 -10.19
N THR A 65 3.22 -3.69 -9.42
CA THR A 65 2.24 -3.75 -8.35
C THR A 65 2.48 -2.65 -7.30
N LYS A 66 3.74 -2.47 -6.90
CA LYS A 66 4.14 -1.42 -5.94
C LYS A 66 3.85 0.00 -6.45
N ASN A 67 3.93 0.25 -7.76
CA ASN A 67 3.59 1.55 -8.33
C ASN A 67 2.08 1.75 -8.43
N VAL A 68 1.31 0.73 -8.82
CA VAL A 68 -0.16 0.78 -8.78
C VAL A 68 -0.65 1.06 -7.35
N ASP A 69 -0.07 0.43 -6.35
CA ASP A 69 -0.33 0.70 -4.93
C ASP A 69 -0.01 2.15 -4.50
N LYS A 70 0.84 2.86 -5.26
CA LYS A 70 1.23 4.26 -5.03
C LYS A 70 0.48 5.27 -5.91
N GLU A 71 -0.74 4.94 -6.33
CA GLU A 71 -1.60 5.82 -7.12
C GLU A 71 -1.19 5.95 -8.60
N TYR A 72 -0.54 4.94 -9.17
CA TYR A 72 -0.52 4.76 -10.61
C TYR A 72 -1.76 4.00 -11.06
N PHE A 73 -2.36 4.42 -12.16
CA PHE A 73 -3.60 3.84 -12.67
C PHE A 73 -3.34 3.10 -13.97
N VAL A 74 -3.94 1.93 -14.12
CA VAL A 74 -3.89 1.14 -15.36
C VAL A 74 -4.71 1.84 -16.46
N ASP A 75 -5.84 2.44 -16.07
CA ASP A 75 -6.70 3.21 -16.98
C ASP A 75 -6.59 4.70 -16.65
N ILE A 76 -6.25 5.50 -17.66
CA ILE A 76 -6.18 6.96 -17.56
C ILE A 76 -7.50 7.59 -17.10
N LYS A 77 -8.63 6.99 -17.44
CA LYS A 77 -9.97 7.48 -17.05
C LYS A 77 -10.22 7.35 -15.56
N ALA A 78 -9.51 6.44 -14.87
CA ALA A 78 -9.63 6.27 -13.44
C ALA A 78 -8.99 7.40 -12.64
N ILE A 79 -8.09 8.19 -13.23
CA ILE A 79 -7.38 9.28 -12.56
C ILE A 79 -8.34 10.36 -12.05
N ASP A 80 -9.28 10.77 -12.88
CA ASP A 80 -10.20 11.88 -12.55
C ASP A 80 -11.29 11.47 -11.56
N SER A 81 -11.60 10.18 -11.47
CA SER A 81 -12.59 9.64 -10.52
C SER A 81 -11.97 9.20 -9.18
N TYR A 82 -10.65 9.20 -9.07
CA TYR A 82 -9.95 8.75 -7.87
C TYR A 82 -9.91 9.83 -6.80
N THR A 83 -10.61 9.59 -5.73
CA THR A 83 -10.62 10.42 -4.51
C THR A 83 -10.08 9.59 -3.33
N ALA A 84 -8.77 9.54 -3.17
CA ALA A 84 -8.20 8.97 -1.95
C ALA A 84 -8.17 10.03 -0.85
N PHE A 85 -8.69 9.68 0.31
CA PHE A 85 -8.43 10.46 1.51
C PHE A 85 -7.00 10.19 1.98
N LYS A 86 -6.20 11.26 2.06
CA LYS A 86 -4.85 11.18 2.63
C LYS A 86 -4.86 11.78 4.02
N PRO A 87 -4.68 10.95 5.06
CA PRO A 87 -4.64 11.45 6.42
C PRO A 87 -3.44 12.38 6.63
N MET A 88 -3.63 13.41 7.45
CA MET A 88 -2.58 14.36 7.79
C MET A 88 -1.38 13.63 8.45
N LEU A 89 -0.18 14.04 8.07
CA LEU A 89 1.06 13.55 8.67
C LEU A 89 1.53 14.48 9.78
N ALA A 90 2.20 13.92 10.77
CA ALA A 90 2.90 14.71 11.77
C ALA A 90 4.01 15.55 11.11
N HIS A 91 4.15 16.77 11.56
CA HIS A 91 5.27 17.65 11.23
C HIS A 91 6.36 17.56 12.28
N ASP A 92 7.58 17.86 11.88
CA ASP A 92 8.71 17.99 12.79
C ASP A 92 8.50 19.25 13.65
N PHE A 93 8.38 19.07 14.96
CA PHE A 93 8.14 20.16 15.90
C PHE A 93 9.24 21.23 15.87
N THR A 94 10.49 20.86 15.57
CA THR A 94 11.60 21.80 15.47
C THR A 94 11.47 22.74 14.29
N LYS A 95 10.78 22.30 13.22
CA LYS A 95 10.53 23.09 12.00
C LYS A 95 9.20 23.82 12.02
N THR A 96 8.23 23.27 12.75
CA THR A 96 6.88 23.83 12.83
C THR A 96 6.42 23.80 14.28
N PRO A 97 6.91 24.72 15.12
CA PRO A 97 6.55 24.77 16.54
C PRO A 97 5.05 25.04 16.72
N VAL A 98 4.42 24.29 17.61
CA VAL A 98 3.02 24.48 18.00
C VAL A 98 2.99 25.22 19.33
N THR A 99 2.33 26.38 19.38
CA THR A 99 2.25 27.22 20.58
C THR A 99 1.00 26.96 21.42
N SER A 100 -0.03 26.34 20.83
CA SER A 100 -1.27 25.94 21.50
C SER A 100 -1.92 24.76 20.77
N GLY A 101 -2.65 23.91 21.48
CA GLY A 101 -3.33 22.75 20.89
C GLY A 101 -3.83 21.76 21.93
N TYR A 102 -4.37 20.67 21.45
CA TYR A 102 -4.78 19.53 22.27
C TYR A 102 -3.67 18.49 22.29
N THR A 103 -3.54 17.77 23.39
CA THR A 103 -2.62 16.64 23.54
C THR A 103 -3.38 15.35 23.75
N GLN A 104 -2.88 14.28 23.18
CA GLN A 104 -3.42 12.92 23.36
C GLN A 104 -2.29 11.90 23.37
N PRO A 105 -2.47 10.73 24.00
CA PRO A 105 -1.50 9.66 23.88
C PRO A 105 -1.33 9.25 22.40
N LYS A 106 -0.08 9.03 21.97
CA LYS A 106 0.18 8.41 20.68
C LYS A 106 0.12 6.90 20.85
N LEU A 107 -0.94 6.30 20.33
CA LEU A 107 -1.07 4.84 20.28
C LEU A 107 -0.08 4.27 19.27
N ASP A 108 0.49 3.10 19.57
CA ASP A 108 1.38 2.38 18.68
C ASP A 108 0.62 1.23 18.02
N GLY A 109 -0.17 1.57 17.02
CA GLY A 109 -1.02 0.68 16.25
C GLY A 109 -0.88 0.87 14.75
N ILE A 110 -1.90 0.50 14.02
CA ILE A 110 -1.99 0.68 12.56
C ILE A 110 -3.06 1.72 12.25
N ARG A 111 -2.63 2.86 11.70
CA ARG A 111 -3.58 3.91 11.28
C ARG A 111 -4.57 3.38 10.26
N MET A 112 -5.83 3.60 10.54
CA MET A 112 -6.96 3.18 9.71
C MET A 112 -7.82 4.38 9.35
N VAL A 113 -8.22 4.44 8.10
CA VAL A 113 -9.20 5.41 7.58
C VAL A 113 -10.45 4.65 7.18
N VAL A 114 -11.61 5.13 7.62
CA VAL A 114 -12.91 4.51 7.32
C VAL A 114 -13.82 5.51 6.63
N ASN A 115 -14.42 5.12 5.51
CA ASN A 115 -15.43 5.88 4.80
C ASN A 115 -16.38 4.93 4.04
N THR A 116 -17.25 5.46 3.19
CA THR A 116 -18.22 4.67 2.40
C THR A 116 -17.59 3.61 1.48
N ARG A 117 -16.30 3.69 1.20
CA ARG A 117 -15.59 2.67 0.39
C ARG A 117 -15.10 1.49 1.22
N GLY A 118 -15.02 1.61 2.56
CA GLY A 118 -14.50 0.59 3.46
C GLY A 118 -13.39 1.09 4.39
N LEU A 119 -12.56 0.16 4.84
CA LEU A 119 -11.44 0.39 5.75
C LEU A 119 -10.12 0.40 4.97
N TYR A 120 -9.31 1.43 5.16
CA TYR A 120 -8.07 1.62 4.42
C TYR A 120 -6.91 2.01 5.33
N SER A 121 -5.74 1.53 5.01
CA SER A 121 -4.50 1.97 5.66
C SER A 121 -4.10 3.38 5.22
N ARG A 122 -3.10 3.96 5.89
CA ARG A 122 -2.49 5.25 5.51
C ARG A 122 -2.05 5.30 4.03
N SER A 123 -1.64 4.18 3.45
CA SER A 123 -1.22 4.07 2.05
C SER A 123 -2.36 3.69 1.11
N ASN A 124 -3.61 3.85 1.55
CA ASN A 124 -4.81 3.54 0.81
C ASN A 124 -4.94 2.06 0.38
N LYS A 125 -4.31 1.15 1.13
CA LYS A 125 -4.53 -0.30 0.98
C LYS A 125 -5.71 -0.71 1.81
N GLU A 126 -6.61 -1.49 1.23
CA GLU A 126 -7.77 -2.01 1.93
C GLU A 126 -7.36 -2.90 3.12
N ILE A 127 -8.07 -2.76 4.23
CA ILE A 127 -7.91 -3.57 5.43
C ILE A 127 -9.11 -4.49 5.53
N VAL A 128 -8.90 -5.77 5.28
CA VAL A 128 -9.95 -6.80 5.27
C VAL A 128 -9.92 -7.71 6.51
N ALA A 129 -8.86 -7.62 7.30
CA ALA A 129 -8.61 -8.53 8.40
C ALA A 129 -9.41 -8.20 9.68
N VAL A 130 -10.13 -7.08 9.74
CA VAL A 130 -10.90 -6.62 10.90
C VAL A 130 -12.38 -6.37 10.55
N PRO A 131 -13.12 -7.38 10.07
CA PRO A 131 -14.52 -7.21 9.63
C PRO A 131 -15.43 -6.72 10.75
N HIS A 132 -15.17 -7.07 12.01
CA HIS A 132 -15.93 -6.62 13.18
C HIS A 132 -15.91 -5.08 13.34
N ILE A 133 -14.81 -4.41 12.97
CA ILE A 133 -14.75 -2.94 12.96
C ILE A 133 -15.62 -2.37 11.84
N ALA A 134 -15.58 -2.99 10.66
CA ALA A 134 -16.43 -2.58 9.54
C ALA A 134 -17.92 -2.70 9.91
N GLU A 135 -18.30 -3.81 10.54
CA GLU A 135 -19.67 -4.06 11.03
C GLU A 135 -20.08 -3.04 12.10
N ALA A 136 -19.21 -2.77 13.08
CA ALA A 136 -19.49 -1.82 14.16
C ALA A 136 -19.69 -0.39 13.65
N LEU A 137 -19.02 0.00 12.57
CA LEU A 137 -19.08 1.34 12.00
C LEU A 137 -20.09 1.47 10.85
N ALA A 138 -20.69 0.37 10.39
CA ALA A 138 -21.51 0.34 9.18
C ALA A 138 -22.71 1.30 9.24
N GLU A 139 -23.46 1.32 10.36
CA GLU A 139 -24.62 2.20 10.54
C GLU A 139 -24.19 3.67 10.57
N PHE A 140 -23.14 4.00 11.33
CA PHE A 140 -22.62 5.36 11.40
C PHE A 140 -22.19 5.88 10.01
N ILE A 141 -21.43 5.10 9.25
CA ILE A 141 -20.97 5.50 7.90
C ILE A 141 -22.14 5.62 6.93
N LYS A 142 -23.15 4.75 7.04
CA LYS A 142 -24.37 4.83 6.23
C LYS A 142 -25.13 6.14 6.47
N ASP A 143 -25.26 6.54 7.72
CA ASP A 143 -25.99 7.75 8.11
C ASP A 143 -25.18 9.03 7.85
N HIS A 144 -23.85 8.91 7.77
CA HIS A 144 -22.92 10.01 7.53
C HIS A 144 -21.99 9.76 6.34
N PRO A 145 -22.52 9.65 5.09
CA PRO A 145 -21.75 9.18 3.94
C PRO A 145 -20.63 10.13 3.48
N THR A 146 -20.62 11.36 3.94
CA THR A 146 -19.56 12.36 3.65
C THR A 146 -18.44 12.36 4.70
N VAL A 147 -18.61 11.64 5.81
CA VAL A 147 -17.63 11.60 6.88
C VAL A 147 -16.53 10.58 6.54
N THR A 148 -15.33 10.93 6.90
CA THR A 148 -14.19 10.02 6.94
C THR A 148 -13.68 9.96 8.37
N LEU A 149 -13.66 8.78 8.95
CA LEU A 149 -13.06 8.54 10.26
C LEU A 149 -11.57 8.24 10.07
N ASP A 150 -10.75 8.75 10.96
CA ASP A 150 -9.30 8.54 10.99
C ASP A 150 -8.91 8.12 12.41
N GLY A 151 -8.50 6.90 12.57
CA GLY A 151 -8.23 6.28 13.86
C GLY A 151 -7.01 5.36 13.83
N GLU A 152 -6.83 4.64 14.90
CA GLU A 152 -5.74 3.69 15.07
C GLU A 152 -6.29 2.33 15.47
N LEU A 153 -5.98 1.29 14.70
CA LEU A 153 -6.21 -0.09 15.13
C LEU A 153 -5.21 -0.45 16.19
N TYR A 154 -5.70 -0.70 17.40
CA TYR A 154 -4.87 -0.82 18.58
C TYR A 154 -5.43 -1.88 19.55
N ASN A 155 -4.57 -2.45 20.36
CA ASN A 155 -4.93 -3.23 21.54
C ASN A 155 -3.94 -2.91 22.66
N HIS A 156 -4.47 -2.56 23.84
CA HIS A 156 -3.64 -2.14 24.97
C HIS A 156 -2.79 -3.30 25.53
N GLU A 157 -3.31 -4.53 25.51
CA GLU A 157 -2.57 -5.71 25.94
C GLU A 157 -1.39 -6.04 25.01
N LEU A 158 -1.46 -5.57 23.77
CA LEU A 158 -0.42 -5.75 22.75
C LEU A 158 0.49 -4.52 22.58
N LYS A 159 0.40 -3.53 23.46
CA LYS A 159 1.14 -2.26 23.36
C LYS A 159 2.66 -2.42 23.15
N ASP A 160 3.26 -3.47 23.73
CA ASP A 160 4.69 -3.78 23.61
C ASP A 160 4.98 -4.79 22.49
N ASN A 161 3.99 -5.16 21.69
CA ASN A 161 4.08 -6.12 20.59
C ASN A 161 3.46 -5.61 19.28
N PHE A 162 3.98 -4.50 18.78
CA PHE A 162 3.53 -3.90 17.51
C PHE A 162 3.58 -4.88 16.32
N GLN A 163 4.50 -5.83 16.32
CA GLN A 163 4.59 -6.83 15.26
C GLN A 163 3.35 -7.74 15.23
N LYS A 164 2.78 -8.10 16.38
CA LYS A 164 1.54 -8.88 16.44
C LYS A 164 0.38 -8.08 15.87
N ILE A 165 0.21 -6.81 16.28
CA ILE A 165 -0.83 -5.92 15.70
C ILE A 165 -0.67 -5.84 14.18
N THR A 166 0.56 -5.61 13.70
CA THR A 166 0.85 -5.55 12.26
C THR A 166 0.48 -6.84 11.54
N SER A 167 0.78 -8.01 12.12
CA SER A 167 0.48 -9.31 11.52
C SER A 167 -1.02 -9.56 11.40
N LEU A 168 -1.80 -9.12 12.39
CA LEU A 168 -3.26 -9.24 12.39
C LEU A 168 -3.93 -8.34 11.34
N VAL A 169 -3.43 -7.11 11.18
CA VAL A 169 -4.05 -6.10 10.30
C VAL A 169 -3.66 -6.28 8.83
N ARG A 170 -2.39 -6.61 8.56
CA ARG A 170 -1.86 -6.63 7.18
C ARG A 170 -2.13 -7.92 6.41
N LYS A 171 -2.73 -8.91 7.02
CA LYS A 171 -3.06 -10.16 6.36
C LYS A 171 -4.21 -9.93 5.37
N THR A 172 -4.00 -10.24 4.10
CA THR A 172 -4.97 -10.04 3.02
C THR A 172 -5.38 -11.35 2.34
N VAL A 173 -4.65 -12.44 2.60
CA VAL A 173 -4.90 -13.77 2.04
C VAL A 173 -4.87 -14.82 3.15
N ASN A 174 -5.56 -15.94 2.94
CA ASN A 174 -5.67 -17.03 3.91
C ASN A 174 -6.17 -16.54 5.30
N LEU A 175 -7.19 -15.69 5.29
CA LEU A 175 -7.90 -15.25 6.48
C LEU A 175 -8.86 -16.37 6.91
N GLY A 176 -8.38 -17.28 7.74
CA GLY A 176 -9.20 -18.33 8.35
C GLY A 176 -9.96 -17.84 9.58
N ALA A 177 -10.76 -18.74 10.16
CA ALA A 177 -11.56 -18.41 11.34
C ALA A 177 -10.70 -18.01 12.54
N ASP A 178 -9.53 -18.63 12.70
CA ASP A 178 -8.63 -18.36 13.82
C ASP A 178 -8.02 -16.95 13.71
N GLU A 179 -7.56 -16.55 12.52
CA GLU A 179 -7.03 -15.21 12.29
C GLU A 179 -8.08 -14.12 12.48
N LEU A 180 -9.31 -14.37 12.02
CA LEU A 180 -10.42 -13.43 12.23
C LEU A 180 -10.84 -13.37 13.70
N ALA A 181 -10.75 -14.47 14.44
CA ALA A 181 -10.99 -14.48 15.88
C ALA A 181 -9.93 -13.67 16.65
N GLU A 182 -8.64 -13.87 16.31
CA GLU A 182 -7.54 -13.08 16.90
C GLU A 182 -7.66 -11.58 16.56
N SER A 183 -8.09 -11.24 15.36
CA SER A 183 -8.22 -9.83 14.95
C SER A 183 -9.29 -9.07 15.75
N LYS A 184 -10.27 -9.77 16.36
CA LYS A 184 -11.30 -9.16 17.23
C LYS A 184 -10.75 -8.55 18.51
N GLU A 185 -9.51 -8.87 18.88
CA GLU A 185 -8.81 -8.21 19.98
C GLU A 185 -8.43 -6.76 19.67
N LEU A 186 -8.47 -6.37 18.38
CA LEU A 186 -8.20 -4.99 17.96
C LEU A 186 -9.47 -4.13 18.01
N VAL A 187 -9.31 -2.91 18.44
CA VAL A 187 -10.35 -1.88 18.51
C VAL A 187 -9.91 -0.62 17.77
#